data_b3172f54b3c7cd889ad4ea30de2d5a41
#
_entry.id   b3172f54b3c7cd889ad4ea30de2d5a41
#
_cell.length_a   1.000
_cell.length_b   1.000
_cell.length_c   1.000
_cell.angle_alpha   90.00
_cell.angle_beta   90.00
_cell.angle_gamma   90.00
#
_symmetry.space_group_name_H-M   'P 1'
#
loop_
_entity.id
_entity.type
_entity.pdbx_description
1 polymer ?
#
loop_
_entity_poly.entity_id
_entity_poly.type
_entity_poly.pdbx_seq_one_letter_code
_entity_poly.pdbx_strand_id
1 'polypeptide(L)'
;MFFKRNKNNEIGVYGLLNNIQERVYWNNDYLEKEDGILNLGVTEKNEAVKVDLNKTPHIFIAGDEGVGKSVALACMIWQLKNQGAEINIIGLTDTSSIELTNFEKFTNIVRDIDSADKLLQAIVYEHTRRLNLLRKERVGNFIEYNNKICESNKLPRIVVVIDEINSLLYKENLSTDDIEKVNRIECNLNTLACLVRTTGINLLSATQRPEIGILSKQLINNIPVKICGRYIGHAVSELVLGNEMARKIKRMKGRFIVKIGNVFREAQLYYFNEEEYL
;
A
#
# COMPACT_ATOMS: atom_id res chain seq x y z
N MET A 1 -26.83 -5.21 -20.68
CA MET A 1 -26.75 -5.44 -19.24
C MET A 1 -27.51 -4.32 -18.54
N PHE A 2 -28.64 -4.61 -17.89
CA PHE A 2 -29.57 -3.58 -17.40
C PHE A 2 -29.18 -3.20 -15.96
N PHE A 3 -28.93 -1.92 -15.70
CA PHE A 3 -28.77 -1.38 -14.36
C PHE A 3 -30.16 -1.20 -13.72
N LYS A 4 -30.45 -1.94 -12.65
CA LYS A 4 -31.59 -1.62 -11.77
C LYS A 4 -31.06 -0.80 -10.60
N ARG A 5 -31.47 0.47 -10.51
CA ARG A 5 -31.31 1.28 -9.30
C ARG A 5 -32.24 0.76 -8.20
N ASN A 6 -31.67 0.41 -7.07
CA ASN A 6 -32.45 0.14 -5.86
C ASN A 6 -32.67 1.45 -5.09
N LYS A 7 -33.75 1.56 -4.33
CA LYS A 7 -34.25 2.80 -3.68
C LYS A 7 -33.29 3.46 -2.67
N ASN A 8 -32.11 2.89 -2.40
CA ASN A 8 -31.15 3.38 -1.40
C ASN A 8 -29.82 3.87 -1.99
N ASN A 9 -29.75 4.26 -3.27
CA ASN A 9 -28.52 4.78 -3.91
C ASN A 9 -27.25 3.88 -3.80
N GLU A 10 -27.40 2.61 -3.46
CA GLU A 10 -26.30 1.66 -3.50
C GLU A 10 -26.13 1.14 -4.92
N ILE A 11 -25.00 1.46 -5.55
CA ILE A 11 -24.59 0.84 -6.82
C ILE A 11 -24.11 -0.58 -6.50
N GLY A 12 -25.06 -1.52 -6.50
CA GLY A 12 -24.76 -2.94 -6.36
C GLY A 12 -24.16 -3.46 -7.66
N VAL A 13 -22.85 -3.71 -7.69
CA VAL A 13 -22.23 -4.52 -8.74
C VAL A 13 -22.55 -5.99 -8.42
N TYR A 14 -23.68 -6.47 -8.91
CA TYR A 14 -24.03 -7.88 -8.89
C TYR A 14 -23.71 -8.51 -10.26
N GLY A 15 -22.59 -9.16 -10.32
CA GLY A 15 -22.19 -10.06 -11.40
C GLY A 15 -20.96 -10.79 -10.95
N LEU A 16 -21.11 -12.04 -10.51
CA LEU A 16 -19.97 -12.93 -10.29
C LEU A 16 -19.26 -13.07 -11.63
N LEU A 17 -18.09 -12.47 -11.72
CA LEU A 17 -17.29 -12.37 -12.92
C LEU A 17 -16.58 -13.69 -13.16
N ASN A 18 -17.09 -14.50 -14.08
CA ASN A 18 -16.55 -15.82 -14.41
C ASN A 18 -15.35 -15.76 -15.41
N ASN A 19 -14.99 -14.57 -15.91
CA ASN A 19 -14.08 -14.42 -17.05
C ASN A 19 -12.76 -13.70 -16.77
N ILE A 20 -12.44 -13.31 -15.52
CA ILE A 20 -11.11 -12.77 -15.23
C ILE A 20 -10.09 -13.90 -15.30
N GLN A 21 -8.98 -13.69 -16.01
CA GLN A 21 -7.87 -14.65 -16.09
C GLN A 21 -7.42 -15.07 -14.69
N GLU A 22 -7.07 -16.34 -14.54
CA GLU A 22 -6.65 -16.88 -13.23
C GLU A 22 -5.26 -16.38 -12.81
N ARG A 23 -4.42 -16.03 -13.78
CA ARG A 23 -3.10 -15.44 -13.55
C ARG A 23 -2.75 -14.49 -14.70
N VAL A 24 -2.33 -13.29 -14.34
CA VAL A 24 -1.82 -12.29 -15.30
C VAL A 24 -0.40 -11.95 -14.89
N TYR A 25 0.56 -12.25 -15.76
CA TYR A 25 1.97 -12.00 -15.47
C TYR A 25 2.29 -10.52 -15.65
N TRP A 26 3.16 -10.01 -14.76
CA TRP A 26 3.75 -8.70 -14.93
C TRP A 26 4.62 -8.68 -16.21
N ASN A 27 4.62 -7.55 -16.89
CA ASN A 27 5.54 -7.22 -17.96
C ASN A 27 5.98 -5.77 -17.80
N ASN A 28 7.26 -5.48 -18.04
CA ASN A 28 7.80 -4.13 -17.96
C ASN A 28 7.16 -3.15 -18.95
N ASP A 29 6.48 -3.62 -20.00
CA ASP A 29 5.66 -2.78 -20.88
C ASP A 29 4.49 -2.10 -20.15
N TYR A 30 4.09 -2.63 -18.99
CA TYR A 30 3.05 -2.07 -18.13
C TYR A 30 3.59 -1.00 -17.16
N LEU A 31 4.92 -0.79 -17.13
CA LEU A 31 5.55 0.20 -16.27
C LEU A 31 5.15 1.61 -16.73
N GLU A 32 4.53 2.37 -15.83
CA GLU A 32 4.20 3.77 -16.09
C GLU A 32 5.44 4.64 -15.96
N LYS A 33 5.60 5.57 -16.89
CA LYS A 33 6.74 6.52 -16.89
C LYS A 33 6.56 7.65 -15.89
N GLU A 34 5.31 7.95 -15.56
CA GLU A 34 4.97 9.02 -14.63
C GLU A 34 5.20 8.55 -13.18
N ASP A 35 5.92 9.36 -12.41
CA ASP A 35 6.24 9.08 -11.01
C ASP A 35 4.98 8.91 -10.16
N GLY A 36 4.94 7.79 -9.44
CA GLY A 36 3.85 7.44 -8.53
C GLY A 36 2.61 6.87 -9.19
N ILE A 37 2.60 6.59 -10.49
CA ILE A 37 1.53 5.83 -11.13
C ILE A 37 1.88 4.33 -11.08
N LEU A 38 1.04 3.57 -10.40
CA LEU A 38 1.17 2.10 -10.27
C LEU A 38 0.10 1.40 -11.09
N ASN A 39 0.50 0.40 -11.84
CA ASN A 39 -0.39 -0.52 -12.52
C ASN A 39 -0.49 -1.81 -11.69
N LEU A 40 -1.65 -2.08 -11.10
CA LEU A 40 -1.82 -3.16 -10.13
C LEU A 40 -2.20 -4.49 -10.78
N GLY A 41 -2.91 -4.46 -11.92
CA GLY A 41 -3.49 -5.63 -12.54
C GLY A 41 -4.63 -5.28 -13.47
N VAL A 42 -5.51 -6.22 -13.73
CA VAL A 42 -6.60 -6.06 -14.70
C VAL A 42 -7.97 -6.45 -14.13
N THR A 43 -9.01 -5.80 -14.63
CA THR A 43 -10.41 -6.18 -14.38
C THR A 43 -10.85 -7.31 -15.31
N GLU A 44 -12.09 -7.80 -15.15
CA GLU A 44 -12.75 -8.74 -16.06
C GLU A 44 -12.72 -8.30 -17.52
N LYS A 45 -12.84 -7.00 -17.76
CA LYS A 45 -12.81 -6.44 -19.12
C LYS A 45 -11.41 -6.24 -19.67
N ASN A 46 -10.40 -6.76 -18.98
CA ASN A 46 -8.99 -6.56 -19.29
C ASN A 46 -8.57 -5.07 -19.23
N GLU A 47 -9.29 -4.27 -18.45
CA GLU A 47 -8.95 -2.87 -18.20
C GLU A 47 -7.92 -2.79 -17.07
N ALA A 48 -6.85 -2.01 -17.28
CA ALA A 48 -5.81 -1.81 -16.28
C ALA A 48 -6.38 -1.12 -15.02
N VAL A 49 -6.00 -1.64 -13.85
CA VAL A 49 -6.30 -1.03 -12.54
C VAL A 49 -5.08 -0.24 -12.10
N LYS A 50 -5.16 1.07 -12.24
CA LYS A 50 -4.07 1.99 -11.89
C LYS A 50 -4.36 2.76 -10.61
N VAL A 51 -3.30 3.04 -9.85
CA VAL A 51 -3.31 3.90 -8.67
C VAL A 51 -2.35 5.05 -8.91
N ASP A 52 -2.82 6.27 -8.67
CA ASP A 52 -2.02 7.48 -8.70
C ASP A 52 -1.69 7.90 -7.26
N LEU A 53 -0.47 7.63 -6.81
CA LEU A 53 -0.01 7.98 -5.46
C LEU A 53 0.06 9.49 -5.22
N ASN A 54 0.02 10.30 -6.26
CA ASN A 54 -0.03 11.76 -6.13
C ASN A 54 -1.42 12.24 -5.69
N LYS A 55 -2.47 11.46 -6.03
CA LYS A 55 -3.87 11.72 -5.65
C LYS A 55 -4.30 10.88 -4.44
N THR A 56 -3.86 9.63 -4.38
CA THR A 56 -4.22 8.64 -3.36
C THR A 56 -2.95 8.06 -2.75
N PRO A 57 -2.34 8.75 -1.75
CA PRO A 57 -0.93 8.60 -1.39
C PRO A 57 -0.55 7.28 -0.72
N HIS A 58 -1.52 6.50 -0.21
CA HIS A 58 -1.24 5.31 0.58
C HIS A 58 -2.06 4.12 0.12
N ILE A 59 -1.49 2.91 0.30
CA ILE A 59 -2.12 1.64 -0.04
C ILE A 59 -2.11 0.72 1.18
N PHE A 60 -3.26 0.12 1.48
CA PHE A 60 -3.42 -0.93 2.47
C PHE A 60 -3.87 -2.22 1.80
N ILE A 61 -3.13 -3.30 2.03
CA ILE A 61 -3.41 -4.62 1.46
C ILE A 61 -3.76 -5.58 2.59
N ALA A 62 -4.94 -6.18 2.52
CA ALA A 62 -5.38 -7.19 3.47
C ALA A 62 -5.78 -8.48 2.73
N GLY A 63 -5.50 -9.63 3.33
CA GLY A 63 -5.87 -10.92 2.74
C GLY A 63 -5.28 -12.08 3.51
N ASP A 64 -5.93 -13.25 3.47
CA ASP A 64 -5.42 -14.46 4.10
C ASP A 64 -4.02 -14.82 3.60
N GLU A 65 -3.36 -15.73 4.29
CA GLU A 65 -2.07 -16.28 3.84
C GLU A 65 -2.21 -16.92 2.45
N GLY A 66 -1.19 -16.73 1.61
CA GLY A 66 -1.12 -17.32 0.28
C GLY A 66 -2.05 -16.70 -0.78
N VAL A 67 -2.78 -15.61 -0.48
CA VAL A 67 -3.62 -14.93 -1.49
C VAL A 67 -2.82 -14.08 -2.49
N GLY A 68 -1.53 -13.81 -2.22
CA GLY A 68 -0.65 -13.06 -3.13
C GLY A 68 -0.33 -11.63 -2.71
N LYS A 69 -0.44 -11.27 -1.41
CA LYS A 69 -0.08 -9.94 -0.89
C LYS A 69 1.37 -9.57 -1.17
N SER A 70 2.32 -10.44 -0.79
CA SER A 70 3.76 -10.19 -0.95
C SER A 70 4.14 -10.06 -2.42
N VAL A 71 3.54 -10.89 -3.30
CA VAL A 71 3.73 -10.78 -4.76
C VAL A 71 3.22 -9.42 -5.28
N ALA A 72 2.08 -8.94 -4.78
CA ALA A 72 1.55 -7.63 -5.15
C ALA A 72 2.46 -6.49 -4.64
N LEU A 73 2.96 -6.58 -3.39
CA LEU A 73 3.93 -5.63 -2.85
C LEU A 73 5.22 -5.62 -3.66
N ALA A 74 5.78 -6.80 -3.99
CA ALA A 74 6.99 -6.94 -4.79
C ALA A 74 6.83 -6.25 -6.16
N CYS A 75 5.70 -6.45 -6.83
CA CYS A 75 5.39 -5.79 -8.10
C CYS A 75 5.32 -4.25 -7.95
N MET A 76 4.70 -3.74 -6.88
CA MET A 76 4.64 -2.30 -6.62
C MET A 76 6.02 -1.72 -6.29
N ILE A 77 6.82 -2.42 -5.47
CA ILE A 77 8.20 -2.04 -5.14
C ILE A 77 9.04 -1.94 -6.41
N TRP A 78 8.95 -2.94 -7.30
CA TRP A 78 9.65 -2.94 -8.58
C TRP A 78 9.29 -1.72 -9.44
N GLN A 79 8.00 -1.41 -9.57
CA GLN A 79 7.54 -0.24 -10.32
C GLN A 79 8.10 1.06 -9.74
N LEU A 80 7.98 1.25 -8.43
CA LEU A 80 8.45 2.46 -7.73
C LEU A 80 9.97 2.62 -7.81
N LYS A 81 10.72 1.51 -7.68
CA LYS A 81 12.17 1.52 -7.87
C LYS A 81 12.55 2.02 -9.27
N ASN A 82 11.88 1.50 -10.29
CA ASN A 82 12.16 1.90 -11.69
C ASN A 82 11.71 3.33 -12.01
N GLN A 83 10.87 3.92 -11.17
CA GLN A 83 10.51 5.34 -11.19
C GLN A 83 11.46 6.22 -10.35
N GLY A 84 12.51 5.64 -9.73
CA GLY A 84 13.51 6.38 -8.94
C GLY A 84 13.11 6.65 -7.49
N ALA A 85 12.15 5.92 -6.93
CA ALA A 85 11.75 6.06 -5.54
C ALA A 85 12.82 5.50 -4.57
N GLU A 86 12.99 6.17 -3.44
CA GLU A 86 13.69 5.67 -2.25
C GLU A 86 12.75 4.75 -1.47
N ILE A 87 13.13 3.50 -1.26
CA ILE A 87 12.26 2.49 -0.67
C ILE A 87 12.83 2.00 0.65
N ASN A 88 12.02 2.07 1.71
CA ASN A 88 12.32 1.61 3.04
C ASN A 88 11.31 0.52 3.42
N ILE A 89 11.78 -0.67 3.81
CA ILE A 89 10.95 -1.82 4.14
C ILE A 89 11.05 -2.12 5.64
N ILE A 90 9.91 -2.28 6.30
CA ILE A 90 9.80 -2.73 7.68
C ILE A 90 9.21 -4.15 7.65
N GLY A 91 10.01 -5.14 8.07
CA GLY A 91 9.61 -6.53 8.11
C GLY A 91 10.14 -7.21 9.38
N LEU A 92 9.32 -7.30 10.42
CA LEU A 92 9.70 -7.85 11.73
C LEU A 92 9.62 -9.38 11.83
N THR A 93 8.97 -10.03 10.89
CA THR A 93 8.78 -11.49 10.91
C THR A 93 9.75 -12.16 9.94
N ASP A 94 10.35 -13.30 10.33
CA ASP A 94 11.28 -14.06 9.50
C ASP A 94 10.66 -14.50 8.17
N THR A 95 9.37 -14.80 8.17
CA THR A 95 8.62 -15.22 6.97
C THR A 95 8.36 -14.07 6.00
N SER A 96 8.07 -12.86 6.49
CA SER A 96 7.85 -11.70 5.64
C SER A 96 9.16 -11.18 5.05
N SER A 97 10.23 -11.19 5.83
CA SER A 97 11.54 -10.70 5.39
C SER A 97 12.20 -11.59 4.32
N ILE A 98 11.86 -12.86 4.23
CA ILE A 98 12.41 -13.78 3.21
C ILE A 98 11.91 -13.39 1.82
N GLU A 99 10.61 -13.13 1.64
CA GLU A 99 10.02 -12.79 0.34
C GLU A 99 10.52 -11.43 -0.21
N LEU A 100 10.95 -10.52 0.65
CA LEU A 100 11.46 -9.20 0.28
C LEU A 100 13.00 -9.10 0.26
N THR A 101 13.72 -10.15 0.64
CA THR A 101 15.20 -10.18 0.73
C THR A 101 15.88 -9.86 -0.61
N ASN A 102 15.26 -10.28 -1.73
CA ASN A 102 15.78 -9.98 -3.06
C ASN A 102 15.86 -8.47 -3.37
N PHE A 103 15.14 -7.66 -2.61
CA PHE A 103 15.16 -6.19 -2.73
C PHE A 103 16.25 -5.50 -1.91
N GLU A 104 17.01 -6.22 -1.05
CA GLU A 104 18.06 -5.64 -0.20
C GLU A 104 19.13 -4.85 -0.95
N LYS A 105 19.40 -5.22 -2.20
CA LYS A 105 20.41 -4.55 -3.03
C LYS A 105 20.11 -3.08 -3.32
N PHE A 106 18.84 -2.66 -3.19
CA PHE A 106 18.39 -1.31 -3.57
C PHE A 106 17.29 -0.74 -2.67
N THR A 107 17.05 -1.37 -1.52
CA THR A 107 16.12 -0.88 -0.50
C THR A 107 16.79 -0.91 0.87
N ASN A 108 16.32 -0.06 1.78
CA ASN A 108 16.69 -0.14 3.18
C ASN A 108 15.68 -1.05 3.89
N ILE A 109 16.13 -2.15 4.51
CA ILE A 109 15.27 -3.09 5.22
C ILE A 109 15.60 -3.06 6.72
N VAL A 110 14.58 -2.81 7.56
CA VAL A 110 14.68 -2.87 9.02
C VAL A 110 13.86 -4.03 9.56
N ARG A 111 14.39 -4.75 10.55
CA ARG A 111 13.85 -6.02 11.04
C ARG A 111 13.55 -6.05 12.54
N ASP A 112 13.72 -4.93 13.23
CA ASP A 112 13.47 -4.82 14.67
C ASP A 112 12.73 -3.52 15.01
N ILE A 113 12.14 -3.47 16.22
CA ILE A 113 11.32 -2.36 16.70
C ILE A 113 12.16 -1.07 16.82
N ASP A 114 13.41 -1.17 17.30
CA ASP A 114 14.29 -0.03 17.48
C ASP A 114 14.62 0.67 16.16
N SER A 115 14.99 -0.14 15.16
CA SER A 115 15.29 0.35 13.81
C SER A 115 14.06 0.90 13.11
N ALA A 116 12.89 0.28 13.31
CA ALA A 116 11.62 0.76 12.77
C ALA A 116 11.20 2.11 13.40
N ASP A 117 11.34 2.27 14.72
CA ASP A 117 11.06 3.53 15.42
C ASP A 117 11.97 4.67 14.90
N LYS A 118 13.27 4.42 14.81
CA LYS A 118 14.25 5.40 14.28
C LYS A 118 13.98 5.77 12.84
N LEU A 119 13.65 4.79 11.99
CA LEU A 119 13.33 5.02 10.58
C LEU A 119 12.11 5.92 10.45
N LEU A 120 11.01 5.61 11.15
CA LEU A 120 9.77 6.38 11.05
C LEU A 120 9.93 7.80 11.60
N GLN A 121 10.72 7.98 12.67
CA GLN A 121 11.09 9.31 13.17
C GLN A 121 11.87 10.12 12.12
N ALA A 122 12.85 9.51 11.46
CA ALA A 122 13.63 10.15 10.41
C ALA A 122 12.74 10.56 9.22
N ILE A 123 11.75 9.73 8.84
CA ILE A 123 10.81 10.04 7.75
C ILE A 123 9.86 11.17 8.12
N VAL A 124 9.37 11.23 9.36
CA VAL A 124 8.56 12.36 9.85
C VAL A 124 9.39 13.65 9.89
N TYR A 125 10.66 13.58 10.27
CA TYR A 125 11.58 14.72 10.18
C TYR A 125 11.78 15.18 8.73
N GLU A 126 12.01 14.25 7.82
CA GLU A 126 12.15 14.52 6.37
C GLU A 126 10.88 15.15 5.79
N HIS A 127 9.69 14.68 6.20
CA HIS A 127 8.43 15.32 5.84
C HIS A 127 8.43 16.81 6.22
N THR A 128 8.82 17.12 7.47
CA THR A 128 8.89 18.50 7.96
C THR A 128 9.90 19.34 7.16
N ARG A 129 11.07 18.76 6.86
CA ARG A 129 12.10 19.41 6.03
C ARG A 129 11.55 19.74 4.64
N ARG A 130 10.86 18.78 3.99
CA ARG A 130 10.24 18.97 2.68
C ARG A 130 9.17 20.06 2.69
N LEU A 131 8.29 20.08 3.71
CA LEU A 131 7.31 21.14 3.85
C LEU A 131 7.94 22.54 3.88
N ASN A 132 9.07 22.69 4.56
CA ASN A 132 9.78 23.97 4.63
C ASN A 132 10.39 24.35 3.26
N LEU A 133 10.89 23.37 2.50
CA LEU A 133 11.35 23.60 1.12
C LEU A 133 10.20 24.03 0.20
N LEU A 134 9.05 23.35 0.25
CA LEU A 134 7.87 23.70 -0.55
C LEU A 134 7.40 25.13 -0.25
N ARG A 135 7.36 25.51 1.04
CA ARG A 135 7.01 26.88 1.47
C ARG A 135 8.00 27.92 0.96
N LYS A 136 9.30 27.65 1.08
CA LYS A 136 10.37 28.53 0.60
C LYS A 136 10.26 28.77 -0.91
N GLU A 137 9.99 27.70 -1.66
CA GLU A 137 9.86 27.77 -3.11
C GLU A 137 8.46 28.18 -3.58
N ARG A 138 7.50 28.37 -2.67
CA ARG A 138 6.10 28.76 -2.95
C ARG A 138 5.41 27.81 -3.94
N VAL A 139 5.55 26.51 -3.70
CA VAL A 139 4.91 25.43 -4.48
C VAL A 139 4.01 24.58 -3.59
N GLY A 140 2.99 23.95 -4.19
CA GLY A 140 1.97 23.21 -3.45
C GLY A 140 2.37 21.78 -3.09
N ASN A 141 3.29 21.16 -3.85
CA ASN A 141 3.68 19.77 -3.67
C ASN A 141 5.09 19.49 -4.22
N PHE A 142 5.62 18.29 -3.93
CA PHE A 142 6.97 17.91 -4.34
C PHE A 142 7.15 17.76 -5.86
N ILE A 143 6.08 17.47 -6.62
CA ILE A 143 6.15 17.40 -8.07
C ILE A 143 6.36 18.82 -8.65
N GLU A 144 5.59 19.80 -8.19
CA GLU A 144 5.78 21.20 -8.56
C GLU A 144 7.17 21.69 -8.16
N TYR A 145 7.66 21.28 -6.96
CA TYR A 145 9.02 21.55 -6.53
C TYR A 145 10.03 20.96 -7.50
N ASN A 146 9.95 19.68 -7.83
CA ASN A 146 10.86 18.99 -8.73
C ASN A 146 10.84 19.56 -10.15
N ASN A 147 9.70 20.09 -10.61
CA ASN A 147 9.60 20.75 -11.91
C ASN A 147 10.28 22.14 -11.94
N LYS A 148 10.45 22.75 -10.77
CA LYS A 148 11.04 24.08 -10.63
C LYS A 148 12.56 24.04 -10.39
N ILE A 149 13.05 22.98 -9.74
CA ILE A 149 14.42 22.85 -9.26
C ILE A 149 15.28 22.10 -10.29
N CYS A 150 16.60 22.40 -10.30
CA CYS A 150 17.55 21.66 -11.13
C CYS A 150 17.63 20.18 -10.73
N GLU A 151 17.99 19.32 -11.68
CA GLU A 151 18.00 17.86 -11.53
C GLU A 151 18.73 17.37 -10.29
N SER A 152 19.90 17.97 -9.97
CA SER A 152 20.71 17.59 -8.79
C SER A 152 20.03 17.83 -7.44
N ASN A 153 19.00 18.65 -7.39
CA ASN A 153 18.30 19.04 -6.15
C ASN A 153 16.86 18.48 -6.07
N LYS A 154 16.46 17.66 -7.02
CA LYS A 154 15.15 17.01 -7.01
C LYS A 154 15.01 16.08 -5.80
N LEU A 155 13.83 16.08 -5.24
CA LEU A 155 13.46 15.20 -4.15
C LEU A 155 12.96 13.86 -4.71
N PRO A 156 13.52 12.72 -4.34
CA PRO A 156 12.96 11.43 -4.70
C PRO A 156 11.64 11.20 -3.96
N ARG A 157 10.76 10.40 -4.53
CA ARG A 157 9.63 9.82 -3.77
C ARG A 157 10.19 8.93 -2.68
N ILE A 158 9.65 8.99 -1.46
CA ILE A 158 9.99 8.08 -0.36
C ILE A 158 8.81 7.13 -0.15
N VAL A 159 9.11 5.85 -0.11
CA VAL A 159 8.09 4.82 0.12
C VAL A 159 8.47 4.00 1.34
N VAL A 160 7.54 3.90 2.29
CA VAL A 160 7.64 2.99 3.44
C VAL A 160 6.74 1.80 3.16
N VAL A 161 7.35 0.64 3.06
CA VAL A 161 6.65 -0.64 2.90
C VAL A 161 6.62 -1.36 4.24
N ILE A 162 5.45 -1.81 4.67
CA ILE A 162 5.26 -2.59 5.89
C ILE A 162 4.56 -3.88 5.50
N ASP A 163 5.28 -5.00 5.50
CA ASP A 163 4.75 -6.27 5.03
C ASP A 163 3.71 -6.88 5.99
N GLU A 164 3.89 -6.72 7.32
CA GLU A 164 2.89 -7.13 8.32
C GLU A 164 2.75 -6.07 9.42
N ILE A 165 1.81 -5.15 9.19
CA ILE A 165 1.62 -4.01 10.10
C ILE A 165 1.08 -4.42 11.47
N ASN A 166 0.34 -5.54 11.57
CA ASN A 166 -0.13 -6.02 12.86
C ASN A 166 1.03 -6.44 13.75
N SER A 167 2.04 -7.13 13.20
CA SER A 167 3.23 -7.53 13.95
C SER A 167 4.00 -6.31 14.45
N LEU A 168 4.05 -5.24 13.68
CA LEU A 168 4.73 -3.99 14.06
C LEU A 168 4.02 -3.26 15.20
N LEU A 169 2.69 -3.38 15.31
CA LEU A 169 1.87 -2.68 16.30
C LEU A 169 1.43 -3.57 17.47
N TYR A 170 1.81 -4.85 17.47
CA TYR A 170 1.46 -5.79 18.54
C TYR A 170 2.25 -5.47 19.80
N LYS A 171 1.55 -5.39 20.96
CA LYS A 171 2.13 -4.91 22.24
C LYS A 171 2.17 -5.99 23.34
N GLU A 172 1.56 -7.15 23.10
CA GLU A 172 1.54 -8.20 24.14
C GLU A 172 2.93 -8.79 24.35
N ASN A 173 3.26 -9.02 25.62
CA ASN A 173 4.54 -9.60 26.06
C ASN A 173 5.80 -8.76 25.72
N LEU A 174 5.66 -7.49 25.34
CA LEU A 174 6.77 -6.58 25.17
C LEU A 174 7.20 -5.96 26.52
N SER A 175 8.46 -5.52 26.58
CA SER A 175 8.96 -4.69 27.67
C SER A 175 8.27 -3.31 27.67
N THR A 176 8.28 -2.59 28.80
CA THR A 176 7.73 -1.23 28.90
C THR A 176 8.40 -0.31 27.87
N ASP A 177 9.72 -0.40 27.68
CA ASP A 177 10.48 0.37 26.72
C ASP A 177 10.04 0.10 25.26
N ASP A 178 9.83 -1.17 24.89
CA ASP A 178 9.36 -1.55 23.56
C ASP A 178 7.91 -1.10 23.33
N ILE A 179 7.05 -1.16 24.35
CA ILE A 179 5.69 -0.61 24.26
C ILE A 179 5.71 0.89 23.96
N GLU A 180 6.61 1.66 24.59
CA GLU A 180 6.78 3.09 24.31
C GLU A 180 7.23 3.32 22.87
N LYS A 181 8.16 2.50 22.34
CA LYS A 181 8.60 2.56 20.94
C LYS A 181 7.44 2.25 19.99
N VAL A 182 6.68 1.19 20.23
CA VAL A 182 5.51 0.84 19.42
C VAL A 182 4.45 1.94 19.45
N ASN A 183 4.24 2.61 20.59
CA ASN A 183 3.35 3.77 20.67
C ASN A 183 3.85 4.94 19.82
N ARG A 184 5.15 5.21 19.78
CA ARG A 184 5.74 6.22 18.87
C ARG A 184 5.61 5.82 17.41
N ILE A 185 5.87 4.55 17.08
CA ILE A 185 5.65 4.00 15.74
C ILE A 185 4.22 4.24 15.27
N GLU A 186 3.23 3.88 16.10
CA GLU A 186 1.81 4.09 15.79
C GLU A 186 1.48 5.59 15.58
N CYS A 187 2.01 6.46 16.42
CA CYS A 187 1.86 7.91 16.28
C CYS A 187 2.46 8.42 14.97
N ASN A 188 3.68 7.98 14.62
CA ASN A 188 4.37 8.35 13.40
C ASN A 188 3.63 7.83 12.16
N LEU A 189 3.12 6.59 12.17
CA LEU A 189 2.32 6.05 11.07
C LEU A 189 1.02 6.83 10.87
N ASN A 190 0.32 7.20 11.95
CA ASN A 190 -0.87 8.06 11.87
C ASN A 190 -0.52 9.43 11.29
N THR A 191 0.60 10.03 11.69
CA THR A 191 1.09 11.31 11.16
C THR A 191 1.37 11.20 9.65
N LEU A 192 2.09 10.15 9.25
CA LEU A 192 2.39 9.90 7.84
C LEU A 192 1.12 9.65 7.02
N ALA A 193 0.18 8.86 7.52
CA ALA A 193 -1.08 8.59 6.82
C ALA A 193 -1.95 9.85 6.62
N CYS A 194 -1.84 10.84 7.52
CA CYS A 194 -2.65 12.06 7.47
C CYS A 194 -2.02 13.19 6.64
N LEU A 195 -0.70 13.38 6.70
CA LEU A 195 -0.08 14.67 6.38
C LEU A 195 0.82 14.66 5.14
N VAL A 196 1.35 13.51 4.71
CA VAL A 196 2.51 13.48 3.80
C VAL A 196 2.21 13.53 2.30
N ARG A 197 0.94 13.64 1.90
CA ARG A 197 0.54 13.65 0.49
C ARG A 197 1.32 14.66 -0.36
N THR A 198 1.54 15.86 0.17
CA THR A 198 2.20 16.94 -0.57
C THR A 198 3.70 16.78 -0.68
N THR A 199 4.32 16.00 0.19
CA THR A 199 5.79 15.85 0.29
C THR A 199 6.35 14.63 -0.44
N GLY A 200 5.51 13.86 -1.13
CA GLY A 200 5.94 12.69 -1.90
C GLY A 200 6.39 11.51 -1.04
N ILE A 201 5.81 11.35 0.15
CA ILE A 201 6.05 10.22 1.05
C ILE A 201 4.81 9.33 1.04
N ASN A 202 4.99 8.02 0.87
CA ASN A 202 3.88 7.07 0.70
C ASN A 202 4.03 5.87 1.63
N LEU A 203 2.91 5.36 2.15
CA LEU A 203 2.83 4.11 2.90
C LEU A 203 2.22 3.02 2.02
N LEU A 204 2.90 1.88 1.93
CA LEU A 204 2.39 0.63 1.38
C LEU A 204 2.40 -0.39 2.51
N SER A 205 1.25 -0.65 3.11
CA SER A 205 1.16 -1.56 4.26
C SER A 205 0.31 -2.77 3.95
N ALA A 206 0.74 -3.92 4.44
CA ALA A 206 -0.01 -5.17 4.31
C ALA A 206 -0.26 -5.81 5.67
N THR A 207 -1.27 -6.68 5.72
CA THR A 207 -1.52 -7.56 6.85
C THR A 207 -2.24 -8.82 6.42
N GLN A 208 -1.94 -9.92 7.09
CA GLN A 208 -2.67 -11.17 6.93
C GLN A 208 -3.99 -11.14 7.68
N ARG A 209 -4.01 -10.57 8.87
CA ARG A 209 -5.17 -10.55 9.77
C ARG A 209 -5.35 -9.16 10.37
N PRO A 210 -6.08 -8.25 9.71
CA PRO A 210 -6.38 -6.97 10.34
C PRO A 210 -7.25 -7.20 11.59
N GLU A 211 -6.68 -6.92 12.76
CA GLU A 211 -7.33 -7.11 14.05
C GLU A 211 -7.86 -5.79 14.58
N ILE A 212 -9.15 -5.81 14.97
CA ILE A 212 -9.78 -4.68 15.66
C ILE A 212 -9.11 -4.54 17.04
N GLY A 213 -8.50 -3.39 17.30
CA GLY A 213 -7.78 -3.12 18.55
C GLY A 213 -6.25 -3.00 18.36
N ILE A 214 -5.67 -3.64 17.35
CA ILE A 214 -4.26 -3.41 16.97
C ILE A 214 -4.18 -2.27 15.96
N LEU A 215 -4.93 -2.36 14.87
CA LEU A 215 -5.01 -1.30 13.86
C LEU A 215 -6.05 -0.25 14.26
N SER A 216 -5.63 0.98 14.45
CA SER A 216 -6.56 2.07 14.71
C SER A 216 -7.45 2.32 13.49
N LYS A 217 -8.76 2.55 13.73
CA LYS A 217 -9.69 2.95 12.67
C LYS A 217 -9.23 4.23 11.97
N GLN A 218 -8.54 5.11 12.69
CA GLN A 218 -8.00 6.35 12.14
C GLN A 218 -6.95 6.06 11.07
N LEU A 219 -5.99 5.16 11.35
CA LEU A 219 -4.95 4.78 10.39
C LEU A 219 -5.55 4.20 9.12
N ILE A 220 -6.46 3.21 9.26
CA ILE A 220 -7.12 2.58 8.11
C ILE A 220 -7.93 3.60 7.30
N ASN A 221 -8.65 4.53 7.96
CA ASN A 221 -9.49 5.51 7.27
C ASN A 221 -8.67 6.53 6.48
N ASN A 222 -7.45 6.83 6.92
CA ASN A 222 -6.56 7.78 6.25
C ASN A 222 -5.82 7.16 5.04
N ILE A 223 -5.91 5.84 4.85
CA ILE A 223 -5.35 5.17 3.67
C ILE A 223 -6.43 5.05 2.60
N PRO A 224 -6.34 5.83 1.50
CA PRO A 224 -7.42 5.95 0.52
C PRO A 224 -7.53 4.77 -0.45
N VAL A 225 -6.46 4.01 -0.66
CA VAL A 225 -6.46 2.80 -1.49
C VAL A 225 -6.46 1.58 -0.60
N LYS A 226 -7.47 0.73 -0.76
CA LYS A 226 -7.62 -0.51 0.00
C LYS A 226 -7.74 -1.69 -0.96
N ILE A 227 -6.90 -2.67 -0.77
CA ILE A 227 -6.85 -3.90 -1.57
C ILE A 227 -7.17 -5.04 -0.62
N CYS A 228 -8.28 -5.73 -0.84
CA CYS A 228 -8.75 -6.78 0.05
C CYS A 228 -8.93 -8.08 -0.71
N GLY A 229 -8.15 -9.10 -0.35
CA GLY A 229 -8.33 -10.47 -0.79
C GLY A 229 -9.54 -11.12 -0.11
N ARG A 230 -9.89 -12.33 -0.52
CA ARG A 230 -11.00 -13.05 0.07
C ARG A 230 -10.74 -13.37 1.54
N TYR A 231 -11.76 -13.12 2.36
CA TYR A 231 -11.86 -13.60 3.73
C TYR A 231 -13.16 -14.36 3.94
N ILE A 232 -13.11 -15.38 4.81
CA ILE A 232 -14.31 -16.15 5.17
C ILE A 232 -15.20 -15.36 6.15
N GLY A 233 -14.58 -14.61 7.08
CA GLY A 233 -15.28 -13.82 8.09
C GLY A 233 -15.79 -12.47 7.58
N HIS A 234 -16.95 -12.03 8.09
CA HIS A 234 -17.53 -10.71 7.75
C HIS A 234 -16.68 -9.54 8.22
N ALA A 235 -16.13 -9.64 9.43
CA ALA A 235 -15.51 -8.54 10.16
C ALA A 235 -14.34 -7.89 9.39
N VAL A 236 -13.52 -8.68 8.71
CA VAL A 236 -12.32 -8.18 8.01
C VAL A 236 -12.70 -7.39 6.76
N SER A 237 -13.61 -7.93 5.92
CA SER A 237 -14.06 -7.22 4.72
C SER A 237 -14.72 -5.88 5.08
N GLU A 238 -15.51 -5.87 6.16
CA GLU A 238 -16.17 -4.66 6.63
C GLU A 238 -15.18 -3.66 7.24
N LEU A 239 -14.20 -4.13 8.02
CA LEU A 239 -13.13 -3.29 8.57
C LEU A 239 -12.32 -2.60 7.47
N VAL A 240 -11.92 -3.35 6.43
CA VAL A 240 -11.03 -2.86 5.38
C VAL A 240 -11.80 -2.05 4.32
N LEU A 241 -12.89 -2.61 3.79
CA LEU A 241 -13.62 -2.05 2.65
C LEU A 241 -14.84 -1.22 3.07
N GLY A 242 -15.38 -1.44 4.28
CA GLY A 242 -16.67 -0.91 4.71
C GLY A 242 -17.85 -1.67 4.13
N ASN A 243 -17.65 -2.89 3.62
CA ASN A 243 -18.67 -3.76 3.07
C ASN A 243 -18.20 -5.23 2.97
N GLU A 244 -19.09 -6.14 2.52
CA GLU A 244 -18.83 -7.59 2.44
C GLU A 244 -18.27 -8.06 1.07
N MET A 245 -17.82 -7.17 0.20
CA MET A 245 -17.46 -7.57 -1.18
C MET A 245 -16.32 -8.57 -1.23
N ALA A 246 -15.29 -8.43 -0.38
CA ALA A 246 -14.16 -9.35 -0.37
C ALA A 246 -14.55 -10.79 0.01
N ARG A 247 -15.66 -11.00 0.73
CA ARG A 247 -16.19 -12.33 1.04
C ARG A 247 -16.76 -13.05 -0.18
N LYS A 248 -17.27 -12.28 -1.13
CA LYS A 248 -18.02 -12.81 -2.29
C LYS A 248 -17.15 -13.16 -3.49
N ILE A 249 -15.90 -12.69 -3.52
CA ILE A 249 -15.00 -13.00 -4.63
C ILE A 249 -14.55 -14.47 -4.62
N LYS A 250 -14.22 -15.00 -5.79
CA LYS A 250 -13.68 -16.36 -5.95
C LYS A 250 -12.36 -16.49 -5.18
N ARG A 251 -12.17 -17.61 -4.46
CA ARG A 251 -10.90 -17.92 -3.82
C ARG A 251 -9.86 -18.25 -4.88
N MET A 252 -8.98 -17.30 -5.15
CA MET A 252 -7.96 -17.41 -6.19
C MET A 252 -6.76 -16.55 -5.81
N LYS A 253 -5.54 -17.03 -6.07
CA LYS A 253 -4.32 -16.25 -5.84
C LYS A 253 -4.30 -15.02 -6.77
N GLY A 254 -3.98 -13.86 -6.20
CA GLY A 254 -3.94 -12.59 -6.91
C GLY A 254 -5.32 -11.94 -7.16
N ARG A 255 -6.44 -12.55 -6.72
CA ARG A 255 -7.78 -11.98 -6.85
C ARG A 255 -8.12 -11.11 -5.65
N PHE A 256 -8.44 -9.83 -5.91
CA PHE A 256 -8.70 -8.83 -4.87
C PHE A 256 -9.85 -7.91 -5.26
N ILE A 257 -10.49 -7.33 -4.25
CA ILE A 257 -11.27 -6.10 -4.40
C ILE A 257 -10.31 -4.92 -4.19
N VAL A 258 -10.22 -4.05 -5.17
CA VAL A 258 -9.46 -2.79 -5.10
C VAL A 258 -10.45 -1.65 -4.93
N LYS A 259 -10.34 -0.94 -3.80
CA LYS A 259 -11.11 0.27 -3.48
C LYS A 259 -10.19 1.48 -3.64
N ILE A 260 -10.57 2.42 -4.50
CA ILE A 260 -9.90 3.71 -4.68
C ILE A 260 -10.94 4.80 -4.43
N GLY A 261 -10.84 5.50 -3.30
CA GLY A 261 -11.90 6.38 -2.83
C GLY A 261 -13.22 5.61 -2.61
N ASN A 262 -14.25 5.93 -3.39
CA ASN A 262 -15.55 5.26 -3.33
C ASN A 262 -15.78 4.25 -4.47
N VAL A 263 -14.78 4.01 -5.31
CA VAL A 263 -14.89 3.09 -6.45
C VAL A 263 -14.31 1.74 -6.06
N PHE A 264 -15.10 0.68 -6.27
CA PHE A 264 -14.70 -0.71 -6.04
C PHE A 264 -14.55 -1.43 -7.37
N ARG A 265 -13.47 -2.19 -7.51
CA ARG A 265 -13.21 -3.04 -8.68
C ARG A 265 -12.72 -4.41 -8.22
N GLU A 266 -13.30 -5.48 -8.76
CA GLU A 266 -12.67 -6.79 -8.67
C GLU A 266 -11.56 -6.86 -9.72
N ALA A 267 -10.36 -7.25 -9.29
CA ALA A 267 -9.18 -7.30 -10.14
C ALA A 267 -8.34 -8.55 -9.89
N GLN A 268 -7.70 -9.01 -10.95
CA GLN A 268 -6.57 -9.92 -10.87
C GLN A 268 -5.31 -9.09 -10.86
N LEU A 269 -4.62 -9.05 -9.71
CA LEU A 269 -3.35 -8.36 -9.59
C LEU A 269 -2.27 -9.14 -10.35
N TYR A 270 -1.25 -8.42 -10.83
CA TYR A 270 -0.16 -9.05 -11.56
C TYR A 270 0.62 -10.03 -10.70
N TYR A 271 0.93 -11.17 -11.29
CA TYR A 271 1.93 -12.09 -10.76
C TYR A 271 3.30 -11.59 -11.17
N PHE A 272 4.09 -11.18 -10.18
CA PHE A 272 5.47 -10.74 -10.35
C PHE A 272 6.41 -11.91 -10.07
N ASN A 273 7.21 -12.29 -11.06
CA ASN A 273 8.21 -13.34 -10.91
C ASN A 273 9.56 -12.68 -10.54
N GLU A 274 9.96 -12.77 -9.27
CA GLU A 274 11.19 -12.14 -8.79
C GLU A 274 12.43 -12.66 -9.50
N GLU A 275 12.49 -13.96 -9.84
CA GLU A 275 13.63 -14.56 -10.55
C GLU A 275 13.85 -13.97 -11.95
N GLU A 276 12.82 -13.40 -12.55
CA GLU A 276 12.89 -12.80 -13.88
C GLU A 276 13.36 -11.35 -13.86
N TYR A 277 13.09 -10.62 -12.75
CA TYR A 277 13.28 -9.17 -12.69
C TYR A 277 14.35 -8.71 -11.69
N LEU A 278 14.74 -9.54 -10.70
CA LEU A 278 15.70 -9.25 -9.65
C LEU A 278 16.98 -10.08 -9.77
#